data_f942257d7fc54f56a9dc428c08767505
#
_entry.id   f942257d7fc54f56a9dc428c08767505
#
_cell.length_a   1.000
_cell.length_b   1.000
_cell.length_c   1.000
_cell.angle_alpha   90.00
_cell.angle_beta   90.00
_cell.angle_gamma   90.00
#
_symmetry.space_group_name_H-M   'P 1'
#
loop_
_entity.id
_entity.type
_entity.pdbx_description
1 polymer ?
#
loop_
_entity_poly.entity_id
_entity_poly.type
_entity_poly.pdbx_seq_one_letter_code
_entity_poly.pdbx_strand_id
1 'polypeptide(L)'
;MILEHALLPVKPGQEADFERAFATATDIISAAPGFRNLTLSRCLERPGGYLLLVEWDRLEDHTEGFRGSSGYREWSALLHHFYDPFPVVEHYVGVLTADPHEAP
;
A
#
# COMPACT_ATOMS: atom_id res chain seq x y z
N MET A 1 6.64 8.43 -12.55
CA MET A 1 6.31 7.88 -11.24
C MET A 1 4.85 7.47 -11.21
N ILE A 2 4.57 6.32 -10.61
CA ILE A 2 3.24 5.75 -10.56
C ILE A 2 2.83 5.57 -9.11
N LEU A 3 1.57 5.87 -8.78
CA LEU A 3 1.00 5.66 -7.46
C LEU A 3 0.12 4.42 -7.47
N GLU A 4 0.46 3.45 -6.64
CA GLU A 4 -0.40 2.30 -6.35
C GLU A 4 -1.36 2.68 -5.23
N HIS A 5 -2.62 2.30 -5.36
CA HIS A 5 -3.68 2.64 -4.41
C HIS A 5 -4.50 1.39 -4.09
N ALA A 6 -4.77 1.16 -2.82
CA ALA A 6 -5.70 0.12 -2.39
C ALA A 6 -6.41 0.53 -1.10
N LEU A 7 -7.72 0.30 -1.06
CA LEU A 7 -8.49 0.37 0.18
C LEU A 7 -8.53 -1.03 0.78
N LEU A 8 -8.03 -1.15 2.01
CA LEU A 8 -7.85 -2.45 2.66
C LEU A 8 -8.89 -2.63 3.75
N PRO A 9 -9.90 -3.49 3.53
CA PRO A 9 -10.89 -3.79 4.58
C PRO A 9 -10.36 -4.93 5.46
N VAL A 10 -9.89 -4.58 6.66
CA VAL A 10 -9.36 -5.55 7.61
C VAL A 10 -10.50 -6.12 8.45
N LYS A 11 -10.48 -7.43 8.68
CA LYS A 11 -11.48 -8.13 9.47
C LYS A 11 -11.61 -7.55 10.88
N PRO A 12 -12.84 -7.38 11.38
CA PRO A 12 -13.05 -6.80 12.71
C PRO A 12 -12.27 -7.52 13.81
N GLY A 13 -11.65 -6.73 14.69
CA GLY A 13 -10.86 -7.25 15.81
C GLY A 13 -9.43 -7.63 15.45
N GLN A 14 -9.05 -7.57 14.17
CA GLN A 14 -7.71 -7.95 13.73
C GLN A 14 -6.82 -6.76 13.38
N GLU A 15 -7.27 -5.54 13.67
CA GLU A 15 -6.57 -4.32 13.28
C GLU A 15 -5.15 -4.25 13.88
N ALA A 16 -5.01 -4.56 15.16
CA ALA A 16 -3.71 -4.50 15.82
C ALA A 16 -2.72 -5.54 15.27
N ASP A 17 -3.21 -6.75 15.02
CA ASP A 17 -2.38 -7.80 14.42
C ASP A 17 -1.98 -7.44 13.00
N PHE A 18 -2.91 -6.86 12.23
CA PHE A 18 -2.65 -6.39 10.88
C PHE A 18 -1.54 -5.33 10.87
N GLU A 19 -1.62 -4.35 11.77
CA GLU A 19 -0.63 -3.28 11.81
C GLU A 19 0.76 -3.81 12.16
N ARG A 20 0.85 -4.79 13.05
CA ARG A 20 2.13 -5.45 13.37
C ARG A 20 2.67 -6.23 12.18
N ALA A 21 1.83 -7.00 11.52
CA ALA A 21 2.23 -7.73 10.31
C ALA A 21 2.67 -6.78 9.20
N PHE A 22 1.97 -5.66 9.05
CA PHE A 22 2.29 -4.67 8.02
C PHE A 22 3.64 -4.02 8.28
N ALA A 23 3.97 -3.74 9.53
CA ALA A 23 5.30 -3.21 9.88
C ALA A 23 6.41 -4.14 9.42
N THR A 24 6.23 -5.46 9.59
CA THR A 24 7.18 -6.45 9.08
C THR A 24 7.21 -6.45 7.55
N ALA A 25 6.04 -6.39 6.93
CA ALA A 25 5.91 -6.46 5.47
C ALA A 25 6.56 -5.25 4.77
N THR A 26 6.64 -4.08 5.41
CA THR A 26 7.29 -2.92 4.82
C THR A 26 8.76 -3.17 4.49
N ASP A 27 9.44 -3.98 5.28
CA ASP A 27 10.85 -4.32 5.01
C ASP A 27 10.99 -5.14 3.72
N ILE A 28 9.96 -5.89 3.37
CA ILE A 28 9.96 -6.72 2.16
C ILE A 28 9.77 -5.83 0.93
N ILE A 29 8.70 -5.04 0.91
CA ILE A 29 8.38 -4.23 -0.28
C ILE A 29 9.41 -3.12 -0.51
N SER A 30 9.97 -2.56 0.56
CA SER A 30 10.94 -1.48 0.44
C SER A 30 12.27 -1.92 -0.19
N ALA A 31 12.52 -3.22 -0.23
CA ALA A 31 13.70 -3.76 -0.91
C ALA A 31 13.47 -3.99 -2.41
N ALA A 32 12.24 -3.83 -2.90
CA ALA A 32 11.92 -4.09 -4.31
C ALA A 32 12.50 -3.00 -5.20
N PRO A 33 13.11 -3.37 -6.34
CA PRO A 33 13.59 -2.36 -7.31
C PRO A 33 12.47 -1.46 -7.78
N GLY A 34 12.74 -0.16 -7.83
CA GLY A 34 11.76 0.85 -8.25
C GLY A 34 10.82 1.32 -7.14
N PHE A 35 10.86 0.73 -5.96
CA PHE A 35 10.09 1.21 -4.82
C PHE A 35 10.60 2.58 -4.38
N ARG A 36 9.68 3.53 -4.13
CA ARG A 36 10.04 4.88 -3.70
C ARG A 36 9.59 5.16 -2.27
N ASN A 37 8.32 4.97 -1.97
CA ASN A 37 7.80 5.12 -0.61
C ASN A 37 6.44 4.44 -0.47
N LEU A 38 6.01 4.30 0.78
CA LEU A 38 4.74 3.69 1.13
C LEU A 38 4.14 4.44 2.31
N THR A 39 2.83 4.68 2.25
CA THR A 39 2.09 5.11 3.41
C THR A 39 0.90 4.18 3.64
N LEU A 40 0.63 3.89 4.89
CA LEU A 40 -0.55 3.17 5.32
C LEU A 40 -1.30 4.05 6.31
N SER A 41 -2.54 4.38 6.01
CA SER A 41 -3.35 5.27 6.84
C SER A 41 -4.60 4.57 7.31
N ARG A 42 -5.00 4.85 8.54
CA ARG A 42 -6.22 4.29 9.12
C ARG A 42 -7.39 5.21 8.79
N CYS A 43 -8.51 4.64 8.34
CA CYS A 43 -9.71 5.42 8.08
C CYS A 43 -10.35 5.84 9.40
N LEU A 44 -10.64 7.13 9.54
CA LEU A 44 -11.26 7.64 10.76
C LEU A 44 -12.74 7.26 10.87
N GLU A 45 -13.44 7.22 9.72
CA GLU A 45 -14.88 6.96 9.68
C GLU A 45 -15.26 5.50 9.71
N ARG A 46 -14.36 4.62 9.24
CA ARG A 46 -14.65 3.18 9.14
C ARG A 46 -13.63 2.38 9.94
N PRO A 47 -14.01 1.78 11.07
CA PRO A 47 -13.14 0.88 11.79
C PRO A 47 -12.67 -0.27 10.90
N GLY A 48 -11.38 -0.58 10.94
CA GLY A 48 -10.80 -1.63 10.09
C GLY A 48 -10.53 -1.22 8.66
N GLY A 49 -10.87 0.00 8.26
CA GLY A 49 -10.55 0.52 6.91
C GLY A 49 -9.16 1.15 6.88
N TYR A 50 -8.35 0.79 5.89
CA TYR A 50 -7.02 1.36 5.70
C TYR A 50 -6.84 1.81 4.26
N LEU A 51 -6.03 2.85 4.07
CA LEU A 51 -5.63 3.33 2.76
C LEU A 51 -4.15 3.02 2.57
N LEU A 52 -3.83 2.25 1.55
CA LEU A 52 -2.46 1.96 1.15
C LEU A 52 -2.10 2.78 -0.08
N LEU A 53 -1.02 3.53 0.01
CA LEU A 53 -0.45 4.26 -1.12
C LEU A 53 1.02 3.88 -1.25
N VAL A 54 1.43 3.46 -2.43
CA VAL A 54 2.83 3.12 -2.73
C VAL A 54 3.26 3.84 -4.00
N GLU A 55 4.39 4.52 -3.93
CA GLU A 55 4.97 5.14 -5.12
C GLU A 55 6.05 4.26 -5.72
N TRP A 56 5.98 4.07 -7.04
CA TRP A 56 6.90 3.28 -7.83
C TRP A 56 7.52 4.14 -8.94
N ASP A 57 8.76 3.85 -9.32
CA ASP A 57 9.38 4.52 -10.46
C ASP A 57 8.59 4.27 -11.74
N ARG A 58 8.19 3.01 -11.99
CA ARG A 58 7.44 2.58 -13.16
C ARG A 58 6.35 1.59 -12.76
N LEU A 59 5.29 1.53 -13.56
CA LEU A 59 4.20 0.59 -13.34
C LEU A 59 4.71 -0.86 -13.27
N GLU A 60 5.62 -1.23 -14.16
CA GLU A 60 6.13 -2.60 -14.28
C GLU A 60 6.94 -3.02 -13.04
N ASP A 61 7.52 -2.07 -12.33
CA ASP A 61 8.23 -2.37 -11.08
C ASP A 61 7.29 -3.00 -10.05
N HIS A 62 6.02 -2.58 -10.03
CA HIS A 62 5.01 -3.19 -9.20
C HIS A 62 4.39 -4.42 -9.85
N THR A 63 3.81 -4.27 -11.05
CA THR A 63 2.96 -5.30 -11.65
C THR A 63 3.73 -6.53 -12.11
N GLU A 64 5.00 -6.37 -12.46
CA GLU A 64 5.86 -7.47 -12.91
C GLU A 64 7.00 -7.73 -11.94
N GLY A 65 7.74 -6.70 -11.54
CA GLY A 65 8.88 -6.85 -10.67
C GLY A 65 8.51 -7.38 -9.29
N PHE A 66 7.74 -6.60 -8.53
CA PHE A 66 7.38 -7.00 -7.17
C PHE A 66 6.44 -8.20 -7.16
N ARG A 67 5.36 -8.16 -7.95
CA ARG A 67 4.37 -9.26 -8.00
C ARG A 67 4.97 -10.58 -8.49
N GLY A 68 6.04 -10.53 -9.29
CA GLY A 68 6.74 -11.72 -9.75
C GLY A 68 7.85 -12.19 -8.81
N SER A 69 8.09 -11.52 -7.69
CA SER A 69 9.22 -11.81 -6.80
C SER A 69 8.86 -12.75 -5.67
N SER A 70 9.89 -13.35 -5.05
CA SER A 70 9.71 -14.11 -3.82
C SER A 70 9.24 -13.22 -2.68
N GLY A 71 9.63 -11.94 -2.68
CA GLY A 71 9.18 -10.98 -1.69
C GLY A 71 7.66 -10.80 -1.70
N TYR A 72 7.05 -10.82 -2.87
CA TYR A 72 5.59 -10.72 -2.95
C TYR A 72 4.89 -11.92 -2.31
N ARG A 73 5.44 -13.11 -2.44
CA ARG A 73 4.88 -14.29 -1.78
C ARG A 73 4.92 -14.15 -0.26
N GLU A 74 6.01 -13.62 0.28
CA GLU A 74 6.13 -13.34 1.72
C GLU A 74 5.17 -12.23 2.14
N TRP A 75 5.09 -11.17 1.35
CA TRP A 75 4.14 -10.06 1.55
C TRP A 75 2.71 -10.58 1.63
N SER A 76 2.31 -11.41 0.67
CA SER A 76 0.97 -11.97 0.60
C SER A 76 0.67 -12.88 1.80
N ALA A 77 1.63 -13.71 2.19
CA ALA A 77 1.47 -14.60 3.34
C ALA A 77 1.28 -13.83 4.64
N LEU A 78 1.91 -12.68 4.78
CA LEU A 78 1.76 -11.84 5.98
C LEU A 78 0.42 -11.10 6.02
N LEU A 79 -0.14 -10.71 4.85
CA LEU A 79 -1.18 -9.69 4.81
C LEU A 79 -2.52 -10.13 4.25
N HIS A 80 -2.55 -11.04 3.26
CA HIS A 80 -3.78 -11.25 2.49
C HIS A 80 -4.91 -11.88 3.31
N HIS A 81 -4.60 -12.64 4.34
CA HIS A 81 -5.63 -13.29 5.17
C HIS A 81 -6.39 -12.30 6.07
N PHE A 82 -5.90 -11.07 6.21
CA PHE A 82 -6.59 -10.05 7.02
C PHE A 82 -7.77 -9.41 6.29
N TYR A 83 -7.84 -9.53 4.96
CA TYR A 83 -8.80 -8.75 4.16
C TYR A 83 -10.12 -9.47 3.93
N ASP A 84 -11.23 -8.71 4.02
CA ASP A 84 -12.55 -9.19 3.66
C ASP A 84 -13.45 -7.98 3.33
N PRO A 85 -13.85 -7.80 2.06
CA PRO A 85 -13.45 -8.57 0.86
C PRO A 85 -12.00 -8.29 0.45
N PHE A 86 -11.46 -9.11 -0.46
CA PHE A 86 -10.12 -8.89 -0.98
C PHE A 86 -10.07 -7.56 -1.75
N PRO A 87 -9.08 -6.70 -1.49
CA PRO A 87 -9.05 -5.36 -2.06
C PRO A 87 -8.72 -5.34 -3.55
N VAL A 88 -9.20 -4.30 -4.22
CA VAL A 88 -8.83 -3.99 -5.59
C VAL A 88 -7.67 -3.00 -5.56
N VAL A 89 -6.64 -3.28 -6.34
CA VAL A 89 -5.48 -2.40 -6.48
C VAL A 89 -5.60 -1.63 -7.78
N GLU A 90 -5.43 -0.32 -7.70
CA GLU A 90 -5.47 0.57 -8.85
C GLU A 90 -4.21 1.40 -8.91
N HIS A 91 -3.88 1.88 -10.11
CA HIS A 91 -2.68 2.68 -10.33
C HIS A 91 -3.08 4.04 -10.87
N TYR A 92 -2.35 5.08 -10.43
CA TYR A 92 -2.63 6.46 -10.76
C TYR A 92 -1.36 7.14 -11.23
N VAL A 93 -1.51 8.04 -12.21
CA VAL A 93 -0.44 8.93 -12.65
C VAL A 93 -0.82 10.35 -12.24
N GLY A 94 0.16 11.10 -11.73
CA GLY A 94 -0.10 12.48 -11.29
C GLY A 94 -0.52 13.37 -12.45
N VAL A 95 -1.50 14.23 -12.19
CA VAL A 95 -1.99 15.21 -13.17
C VAL A 95 -1.70 16.62 -12.69
N LEU A 96 -1.89 16.87 -11.39
CA LEU A 96 -1.77 18.21 -10.84
C LEU A 96 -1.42 18.13 -9.37
N THR A 97 -0.51 18.96 -8.94
CA THR A 97 -0.22 19.18 -7.52
C THR A 97 -0.29 20.66 -7.23
N ALA A 98 -0.57 20.99 -5.97
CA ALA A 98 -0.55 22.38 -5.53
C ALA A 98 0.05 22.46 -4.13
N ASP A 99 0.83 23.51 -3.90
CA ASP A 99 1.36 23.83 -2.58
C ASP A 99 0.50 24.91 -1.95
N PRO A 100 0.55 25.06 -0.61
CA PRO A 100 -0.18 26.15 0.03
C PRO A 100 0.22 27.51 -0.56
N HIS A 101 -0.78 28.35 -0.80
CA HIS A 101 -0.54 29.70 -1.28
C HIS A 101 0.00 30.55 -0.13
N GLU A 102 1.17 31.17 -0.34
CA GLU A 102 1.73 32.06 0.66
C GLU A 102 1.07 33.43 0.56
N ALA A 103 0.55 33.89 1.70
CA ALA A 103 0.00 35.24 1.75
C ALA A 103 1.14 36.26 1.62
N PRO A 104 0.90 37.40 0.91
CA PRO A 104 1.90 38.46 0.80
C PRO A 104 2.19 39.12 2.15
#